data_7e28e6963af65154e7caf0622a3064d8
#
_entry.id   7e28e6963af65154e7caf0622a3064d8
#
_cell.length_a   1.000
_cell.length_b   1.000
_cell.length_c   1.000
_cell.angle_alpha   90.00
_cell.angle_beta   90.00
_cell.angle_gamma   90.00
#
_symmetry.space_group_name_H-M   'P 1'
#
loop_
_entity.id
_entity.type
_entity.pdbx_description
1 polymer ?
#
loop_
_entity_poly.entity_id
_entity_poly.type
_entity_poly.pdbx_seq_one_letter_code
_entity_poly.pdbx_strand_id
1 'polypeptide(L)'
;DTPETFGLGIAVNLTKKFDFAFDWQRVNYSDIKAIGLPIEQLALPNGEGFLGEDQGAGFGWNDRNVYKVGVKYKHDQKWDFQLGYNYSESPMPNDQLLFSTLAPAVTEHHLTLGATYKPSQSVEWTFAYVHAFNNRESGLAQSAGQFDQFFPNETADGPGDVELEMVQDSIELTFAYKL
;
A
#
# COMPACT_ATOMS: atom_id res chain seq x y z
N ASP A 1 10.38 -2.31 -13.23
CA ASP A 1 10.82 -1.08 -12.58
C ASP A 1 10.07 -0.88 -11.26
N THR A 2 10.70 -0.19 -10.31
CA THR A 2 10.09 0.16 -9.03
C THR A 2 9.90 1.68 -8.95
N PRO A 3 8.80 2.18 -8.35
CA PRO A 3 8.56 3.60 -8.19
C PRO A 3 9.69 4.29 -7.42
N GLU A 4 10.08 5.47 -7.88
CA GLU A 4 10.99 6.31 -7.14
C GLU A 4 10.34 6.71 -5.81
N THR A 5 11.15 6.68 -4.75
CA THR A 5 10.65 6.89 -3.41
C THR A 5 11.58 7.85 -2.67
N PHE A 6 11.01 8.93 -2.13
CA PHE A 6 11.69 9.86 -1.24
C PHE A 6 11.16 9.71 0.18
N GLY A 7 12.04 9.82 1.16
CA GLY A 7 11.62 9.74 2.55
C GLY A 7 12.46 10.61 3.48
N LEU A 8 11.81 11.14 4.49
CA LEU A 8 12.42 11.85 5.61
C LEU A 8 11.85 11.29 6.90
N GLY A 9 12.74 10.99 7.84
CA GLY A 9 12.34 10.47 9.14
C GLY A 9 13.11 11.13 10.28
N ILE A 10 12.48 11.15 11.44
CA ILE A 10 13.08 11.56 12.70
C ILE A 10 12.79 10.52 13.76
N ALA A 11 13.81 10.16 14.52
CA ALA A 11 13.66 9.33 15.71
C ALA A 11 14.33 10.00 16.90
N VAL A 12 13.61 10.08 18.01
CA VAL A 12 14.07 10.76 19.22
C VAL A 12 13.81 9.91 20.46
N ASN A 13 14.76 9.90 21.38
CA ASN A 13 14.55 9.36 22.71
C ASN A 13 13.89 10.42 23.59
N LEU A 14 12.57 10.37 23.71
CA LEU A 14 11.82 11.33 24.53
C LEU A 14 12.18 11.22 26.01
N THR A 15 12.40 10.01 26.49
CA THR A 15 12.84 9.69 27.83
C THR A 15 13.74 8.44 27.82
N LYS A 16 14.26 8.03 29.00
CA LYS A 16 14.97 6.74 29.10
C LYS A 16 14.10 5.52 28.74
N LYS A 17 12.77 5.68 28.79
CA LYS A 17 11.82 4.59 28.55
C LYS A 17 11.03 4.72 27.25
N PHE A 18 10.98 5.89 26.63
CA PHE A 18 10.18 6.13 25.45
C PHE A 18 11.02 6.67 24.30
N ASP A 19 10.96 5.96 23.17
CA ASP A 19 11.45 6.43 21.89
C ASP A 19 10.23 6.77 21.01
N PHE A 20 10.34 7.82 20.23
CA PHE A 20 9.34 8.25 19.26
C PHE A 20 9.99 8.28 17.87
N ALA A 21 9.26 7.87 16.85
CA ALA A 21 9.65 8.00 15.46
C ALA A 21 8.51 8.54 14.61
N PHE A 22 8.86 9.36 13.65
CA PHE A 22 7.97 9.83 12.60
C PHE A 22 8.68 9.76 11.26
N ASP A 23 8.00 9.19 10.24
CA ASP A 23 8.50 9.13 8.88
C ASP A 23 7.45 9.70 7.92
N TRP A 24 7.91 10.46 6.95
CA TRP A 24 7.18 10.81 5.76
C TRP A 24 7.87 10.22 4.54
N GLN A 25 7.08 9.69 3.62
CA GLN A 25 7.57 9.08 2.40
C GLN A 25 6.68 9.51 1.23
N ARG A 26 7.29 9.85 0.11
CA ARG A 26 6.61 10.09 -1.17
C ARG A 26 6.91 8.92 -2.09
N VAL A 27 5.89 8.32 -2.69
CA VAL A 27 5.99 7.25 -3.68
C VAL A 27 5.45 7.77 -5.00
N ASN A 28 6.29 7.78 -6.03
CA ASN A 28 5.96 8.29 -7.37
C ASN A 28 5.52 7.12 -8.27
N TYR A 29 4.29 6.67 -8.11
CA TYR A 29 3.72 5.58 -8.92
C TYR A 29 3.58 5.97 -10.39
N SER A 30 3.28 7.25 -10.68
CA SER A 30 3.08 7.76 -12.03
C SER A 30 4.34 7.73 -12.90
N ASP A 31 5.54 7.65 -12.30
CA ASP A 31 6.80 7.56 -13.03
C ASP A 31 7.01 6.18 -13.70
N ILE A 32 6.28 5.16 -13.26
CA ILE A 32 6.34 3.82 -13.81
C ILE A 32 5.17 3.61 -14.76
N LYS A 33 5.43 3.58 -16.06
CA LYS A 33 4.40 3.46 -17.11
C LYS A 33 3.42 2.31 -16.84
N ALA A 34 3.92 1.12 -16.48
CA ALA A 34 3.09 -0.04 -16.18
C ALA A 34 2.18 0.13 -14.95
N ILE A 35 2.41 1.16 -14.13
CA ILE A 35 1.61 1.48 -12.94
C ILE A 35 0.78 2.74 -13.17
N GLY A 36 1.41 3.80 -13.67
CA GLY A 36 0.82 5.14 -13.78
C GLY A 36 0.02 5.39 -15.05
N LEU A 37 0.27 4.66 -16.16
CA LEU A 37 -0.53 4.85 -17.36
C LEU A 37 -1.95 4.32 -17.15
N PRO A 38 -2.97 5.01 -17.70
CA PRO A 38 -4.35 4.60 -17.53
C PRO A 38 -4.71 3.42 -18.43
N ILE A 39 -5.79 2.71 -18.07
CA ILE A 39 -6.29 1.54 -18.80
C ILE A 39 -6.73 1.86 -20.23
N GLU A 40 -7.12 3.10 -20.50
CA GLU A 40 -7.54 3.60 -21.83
C GLU A 40 -6.45 3.46 -22.87
N GLN A 41 -5.18 3.32 -22.46
CA GLN A 41 -4.09 3.04 -23.40
C GLN A 41 -4.30 1.76 -24.22
N LEU A 42 -5.06 0.78 -23.71
CA LEU A 42 -5.43 -0.42 -24.48
C LEU A 42 -6.12 -0.11 -25.81
N ALA A 43 -6.67 1.08 -25.94
CA ALA A 43 -7.35 1.56 -27.12
C ALA A 43 -6.43 2.13 -28.21
N LEU A 44 -5.15 2.29 -27.92
CA LEU A 44 -4.21 2.79 -28.92
C LEU A 44 -4.16 1.87 -30.14
N PRO A 45 -4.07 2.47 -31.34
CA PRO A 45 -4.02 1.70 -32.60
C PRO A 45 -2.73 0.88 -32.67
N ASN A 46 -2.77 -0.15 -33.50
CA ASN A 46 -1.61 -1.00 -33.84
C ASN A 46 -1.03 -1.82 -32.67
N GLY A 47 -1.75 -1.94 -31.53
CA GLY A 47 -1.29 -2.68 -30.35
C GLY A 47 -0.28 -1.94 -29.49
N GLU A 48 -0.04 -0.67 -29.76
CA GLU A 48 0.90 0.16 -28.96
C GLU A 48 0.48 0.29 -27.48
N GLY A 49 -0.80 0.13 -27.18
CA GLY A 49 -1.36 0.17 -25.83
C GLY A 49 -1.40 -1.16 -25.10
N PHE A 50 -0.91 -2.25 -25.67
CA PHE A 50 -0.95 -3.55 -25.01
C PHE A 50 -0.04 -3.60 -23.80
N LEU A 51 -0.41 -4.42 -22.83
CA LEU A 51 0.37 -4.64 -21.61
C LEU A 51 1.81 -5.05 -21.95
N GLY A 52 2.77 -4.33 -21.39
CA GLY A 52 4.20 -4.57 -21.61
C GLY A 52 4.83 -3.72 -22.71
N GLU A 53 4.03 -3.01 -23.51
CA GLU A 53 4.54 -2.05 -24.48
C GLU A 53 4.89 -0.69 -23.84
N ASP A 54 5.68 0.12 -24.55
CA ASP A 54 6.14 1.43 -24.05
C ASP A 54 5.01 2.43 -23.75
N GLN A 55 3.87 2.30 -24.43
CA GLN A 55 2.65 3.06 -24.20
C GLN A 55 1.53 2.15 -23.66
N GLY A 56 1.93 1.00 -23.11
CA GLY A 56 0.99 0.00 -22.64
C GLY A 56 0.15 0.47 -21.44
N ALA A 57 -1.07 -0.05 -21.36
CA ALA A 57 -1.96 0.21 -20.24
C ALA A 57 -1.31 -0.16 -18.91
N GLY A 58 -1.58 0.63 -17.90
CA GLY A 58 -1.20 0.42 -16.51
C GLY A 58 -2.42 0.48 -15.59
N PHE A 59 -2.19 0.70 -14.33
CA PHE A 59 -3.24 0.79 -13.30
C PHE A 59 -3.79 2.22 -13.11
N GLY A 60 -3.19 3.21 -13.76
CA GLY A 60 -3.56 4.62 -13.59
C GLY A 60 -3.27 5.19 -12.20
N TRP A 61 -2.39 4.54 -11.41
CA TRP A 61 -2.17 4.94 -10.03
C TRP A 61 -1.51 6.30 -9.91
N ASN A 62 -2.00 7.07 -8.94
CA ASN A 62 -1.46 8.36 -8.56
C ASN A 62 -0.36 8.24 -7.52
N ASP A 63 0.55 9.21 -7.51
CA ASP A 63 1.56 9.34 -6.47
C ASP A 63 0.93 9.58 -5.10
N ARG A 64 1.58 9.04 -4.06
CA ARG A 64 1.05 9.16 -2.69
C ARG A 64 2.11 9.56 -1.68
N ASN A 65 1.62 10.22 -0.63
CA ASN A 65 2.39 10.45 0.58
C ASN A 65 1.99 9.39 1.61
N VAL A 66 3.00 8.85 2.28
CA VAL A 66 2.85 7.89 3.36
C VAL A 66 3.36 8.53 4.64
N TYR A 67 2.57 8.50 5.69
CA TYR A 67 2.91 9.03 7.02
C TYR A 67 2.95 7.88 8.01
N LYS A 68 4.05 7.77 8.74
CA LYS A 68 4.23 6.72 9.75
C LYS A 68 4.61 7.36 11.08
N VAL A 69 3.97 6.92 12.15
CA VAL A 69 4.32 7.32 13.51
C VAL A 69 4.49 6.07 14.37
N GLY A 70 5.50 6.08 15.22
CA GLY A 70 5.78 4.96 16.10
C GLY A 70 6.25 5.40 17.48
N VAL A 71 5.87 4.61 18.48
CA VAL A 71 6.32 4.75 19.85
C VAL A 71 6.85 3.40 20.33
N LYS A 72 8.04 3.41 20.93
CA LYS A 72 8.61 2.26 21.61
C LYS A 72 8.70 2.54 23.11
N TYR A 73 8.14 1.65 23.91
CA TYR A 73 8.22 1.67 25.35
C TYR A 73 9.17 0.60 25.86
N LYS A 74 10.28 1.00 26.46
CA LYS A 74 11.26 0.15 27.14
C LYS A 74 10.76 -0.15 28.54
N HIS A 75 10.04 -1.26 28.71
CA HIS A 75 9.45 -1.64 29.98
C HIS A 75 10.54 -1.95 31.02
N ASP A 76 11.43 -2.89 30.69
CA ASP A 76 12.56 -3.29 31.49
C ASP A 76 13.75 -3.78 30.60
N GLN A 77 14.70 -4.50 31.17
CA GLN A 77 15.86 -5.02 30.43
C GLN A 77 15.50 -6.15 29.45
N LYS A 78 14.33 -6.76 29.63
CA LYS A 78 13.90 -7.93 28.85
C LYS A 78 12.78 -7.62 27.89
N TRP A 79 11.96 -6.61 28.14
CA TRP A 79 10.75 -6.33 27.37
C TRP A 79 10.71 -4.91 26.82
N ASP A 80 10.49 -4.81 25.51
CA ASP A 80 10.07 -3.60 24.83
C ASP A 80 8.71 -3.81 24.18
N PHE A 81 7.87 -2.77 24.19
CA PHE A 81 6.59 -2.76 23.48
C PHE A 81 6.59 -1.65 22.44
N GLN A 82 5.95 -1.91 21.29
CA GLN A 82 5.89 -0.98 20.19
C GLN A 82 4.44 -0.77 19.77
N LEU A 83 4.13 0.47 19.43
CA LEU A 83 2.88 0.87 18.81
C LEU A 83 3.21 1.72 17.58
N GLY A 84 2.63 1.40 16.45
CA GLY A 84 2.82 2.11 15.21
C GLY A 84 1.49 2.40 14.53
N TYR A 85 1.46 3.47 13.77
CA TYR A 85 0.35 3.82 12.89
C TYR A 85 0.89 4.32 11.57
N ASN A 86 0.28 3.86 10.48
CA ASN A 86 0.62 4.26 9.13
C ASN A 86 -0.66 4.73 8.41
N TYR A 87 -0.53 5.80 7.66
CA TYR A 87 -1.57 6.35 6.81
C TYR A 87 -1.03 6.68 5.42
N SER A 88 -1.78 6.28 4.42
CA SER A 88 -1.62 6.72 3.03
C SER A 88 -2.97 6.62 2.33
N GLU A 89 -3.34 7.63 1.57
CA GLU A 89 -4.51 7.51 0.67
C GLU A 89 -4.28 6.39 -0.35
N SER A 90 -5.37 5.75 -0.79
CA SER A 90 -5.33 4.79 -1.90
C SER A 90 -4.75 5.44 -3.17
N PRO A 91 -3.83 4.79 -3.88
CA PRO A 91 -3.30 5.34 -5.14
C PRO A 91 -4.27 5.20 -6.31
N MET A 92 -5.34 4.43 -6.18
CA MET A 92 -6.27 4.08 -7.25
C MET A 92 -7.27 5.21 -7.50
N PRO A 93 -7.32 5.82 -8.71
CA PRO A 93 -8.41 6.71 -9.10
C PRO A 93 -9.71 5.94 -9.31
N ASN A 94 -10.85 6.59 -9.05
CA ASN A 94 -12.18 5.97 -9.16
C ASN A 94 -12.52 5.52 -10.58
N ASP A 95 -11.89 6.08 -11.59
CA ASP A 95 -12.04 5.72 -12.99
C ASP A 95 -11.07 4.62 -13.47
N GLN A 96 -10.17 4.14 -12.60
CA GLN A 96 -9.19 3.10 -12.90
C GLN A 96 -9.37 1.83 -12.04
N LEU A 97 -10.52 1.71 -11.34
CA LEU A 97 -10.73 0.63 -10.37
C LEU A 97 -10.86 -0.74 -11.00
N LEU A 98 -11.42 -0.84 -12.21
CA LEU A 98 -11.62 -2.13 -12.87
C LEU A 98 -10.30 -2.90 -13.01
N PHE A 99 -9.25 -2.25 -13.50
CA PHE A 99 -7.95 -2.88 -13.68
C PHE A 99 -7.22 -3.10 -12.36
N SER A 100 -7.46 -2.21 -11.39
CA SER A 100 -6.93 -2.32 -10.03
C SER A 100 -7.48 -3.54 -9.25
N THR A 101 -8.50 -4.24 -9.74
CA THR A 101 -8.93 -5.53 -9.18
C THR A 101 -7.84 -6.59 -9.22
N LEU A 102 -6.89 -6.49 -10.15
CA LEU A 102 -5.76 -7.42 -10.29
C LEU A 102 -4.66 -7.16 -9.24
N ALA A 103 -4.57 -5.94 -8.73
CA ALA A 103 -3.59 -5.53 -7.72
C ALA A 103 -4.21 -4.47 -6.80
N PRO A 104 -5.15 -4.85 -5.92
CA PRO A 104 -5.88 -3.88 -5.10
C PRO A 104 -4.97 -3.24 -4.04
N ALA A 105 -4.98 -1.90 -3.95
CA ALA A 105 -4.27 -1.11 -2.95
C ALA A 105 -5.24 -0.24 -2.15
N VAL A 106 -6.26 -0.88 -1.57
CA VAL A 106 -7.44 -0.22 -1.00
C VAL A 106 -7.17 0.32 0.40
N THR A 107 -6.38 -0.40 1.22
CA THR A 107 -6.21 -0.08 2.64
C THR A 107 -5.37 1.18 2.84
N GLU A 108 -5.89 2.12 3.64
CA GLU A 108 -5.26 3.41 3.92
C GLU A 108 -4.64 3.48 5.31
N HIS A 109 -5.31 2.90 6.29
CA HIS A 109 -4.96 3.01 7.70
C HIS A 109 -4.44 1.68 8.24
N HIS A 110 -3.29 1.70 8.92
CA HIS A 110 -2.70 0.50 9.50
C HIS A 110 -2.28 0.77 10.94
N LEU A 111 -2.66 -0.13 11.85
CA LEU A 111 -2.21 -0.15 13.24
C LEU A 111 -1.23 -1.30 13.43
N THR A 112 -0.09 -1.03 14.04
CA THR A 112 0.92 -2.04 14.35
C THR A 112 1.13 -2.14 15.84
N LEU A 113 1.09 -3.37 16.37
CA LEU A 113 1.46 -3.71 17.73
C LEU A 113 2.69 -4.61 17.71
N GLY A 114 3.67 -4.33 18.57
CA GLY A 114 4.89 -5.10 18.67
C GLY A 114 5.28 -5.39 20.12
N ALA A 115 5.92 -6.54 20.31
CA ALA A 115 6.56 -6.90 21.57
C ALA A 115 7.90 -7.58 21.30
N THR A 116 8.95 -7.09 21.94
CA THR A 116 10.30 -7.65 21.86
C THR A 116 10.70 -8.23 23.19
N TYR A 117 11.10 -9.51 23.21
CA TYR A 117 11.59 -10.23 24.37
C TYR A 117 13.08 -10.55 24.22
N LYS A 118 13.88 -10.12 25.20
CA LYS A 118 15.35 -10.29 25.26
C LYS A 118 15.71 -11.17 26.45
N PRO A 119 15.70 -12.53 26.30
CA PRO A 119 16.08 -13.43 27.39
C PRO A 119 17.53 -13.27 27.82
N SER A 120 18.42 -12.85 26.89
CA SER A 120 19.84 -12.57 27.15
C SER A 120 20.31 -11.37 26.31
N GLN A 121 21.57 -10.97 26.48
CA GLN A 121 22.18 -9.90 25.67
C GLN A 121 22.36 -10.30 24.19
N SER A 122 22.42 -11.59 23.92
CA SER A 122 22.67 -12.13 22.58
C SER A 122 21.40 -12.61 21.87
N VAL A 123 20.28 -12.75 22.55
CA VAL A 123 19.04 -13.33 21.98
C VAL A 123 17.90 -12.35 22.06
N GLU A 124 17.20 -12.19 20.95
CA GLU A 124 16.04 -11.31 20.83
C GLU A 124 14.94 -12.00 20.02
N TRP A 125 13.71 -11.98 20.54
CA TRP A 125 12.50 -12.40 19.86
C TRP A 125 11.59 -11.20 19.69
N THR A 126 11.13 -10.94 18.47
CA THR A 126 10.16 -9.88 18.22
C THR A 126 8.90 -10.49 17.61
N PHE A 127 7.77 -10.17 18.20
CA PHE A 127 6.45 -10.43 17.67
C PHE A 127 5.84 -9.12 17.19
N ALA A 128 5.24 -9.12 16.00
CA ALA A 128 4.49 -7.99 15.48
C ALA A 128 3.15 -8.43 14.91
N TYR A 129 2.14 -7.61 15.12
CA TYR A 129 0.81 -7.73 14.53
C TYR A 129 0.44 -6.42 13.84
N VAL A 130 -0.03 -6.51 12.61
CA VAL A 130 -0.49 -5.37 11.83
C VAL A 130 -1.95 -5.61 11.44
N HIS A 131 -2.79 -4.63 11.73
CA HIS A 131 -4.17 -4.57 11.27
C HIS A 131 -4.30 -3.41 10.27
N ALA A 132 -4.61 -3.72 9.02
CA ALA A 132 -5.03 -2.75 8.02
C ALA A 132 -6.55 -2.64 8.06
N PHE A 133 -7.03 -1.47 8.42
CA PHE A 133 -8.46 -1.23 8.60
C PHE A 133 -9.22 -1.37 7.28
N ASN A 134 -10.45 -1.82 7.40
CA ASN A 134 -11.34 -1.89 6.26
C ASN A 134 -11.45 -0.53 5.56
N ASN A 135 -11.21 -0.54 4.26
CA ASN A 135 -11.50 0.59 3.38
C ASN A 135 -12.21 0.08 2.14
N ARG A 136 -12.96 0.97 1.50
CA ARG A 136 -13.79 0.69 0.34
C ARG A 136 -13.59 1.77 -0.70
N GLU A 137 -13.25 1.35 -1.90
CA GLU A 137 -13.17 2.18 -3.08
C GLU A 137 -14.27 1.80 -4.05
N SER A 138 -14.98 2.78 -4.56
CA SER A 138 -16.03 2.56 -5.55
C SER A 138 -15.86 3.51 -6.72
N GLY A 139 -16.12 3.01 -7.91
CA GLY A 139 -15.98 3.79 -9.14
C GLY A 139 -16.66 3.10 -10.30
N LEU A 140 -16.69 3.79 -11.42
CA LEU A 140 -17.25 3.25 -12.63
C LEU A 140 -16.35 2.09 -13.11
N ALA A 141 -16.98 0.99 -13.50
CA ALA A 141 -16.32 0.02 -14.36
C ALA A 141 -16.08 0.73 -15.69
N GLN A 142 -15.01 1.50 -15.77
CA GLN A 142 -14.68 2.20 -16.99
C GLN A 142 -14.47 1.19 -18.09
N SER A 143 -15.44 1.20 -18.90
CA SER A 143 -15.16 1.01 -20.29
C SER A 143 -15.41 2.37 -20.94
N ALA A 144 -14.41 3.12 -21.16
CA ALA A 144 -14.50 4.00 -22.30
C ALA A 144 -14.75 3.07 -23.49
N GLY A 145 -16.00 2.87 -23.93
CA GLY A 145 -16.47 2.28 -25.16
C GLY A 145 -15.67 1.22 -25.94
N GLN A 146 -14.45 0.94 -25.52
CA GLN A 146 -13.47 0.07 -26.15
C GLN A 146 -13.27 -1.23 -25.35
N PHE A 147 -13.57 -1.22 -24.04
CA PHE A 147 -13.61 -2.44 -23.24
C PHE A 147 -14.85 -3.28 -23.53
N ASP A 148 -15.91 -2.70 -24.05
CA ASP A 148 -17.10 -3.42 -24.47
C ASP A 148 -16.81 -4.50 -25.53
N GLN A 149 -15.67 -4.39 -26.24
CA GLN A 149 -15.21 -5.45 -27.14
C GLN A 149 -14.62 -6.66 -26.40
N PHE A 150 -14.01 -6.44 -25.24
CA PHE A 150 -13.36 -7.50 -24.46
C PHE A 150 -14.27 -8.03 -23.34
N PHE A 151 -15.12 -7.16 -22.82
CA PHE A 151 -16.09 -7.46 -21.79
C PHE A 151 -17.45 -6.89 -22.19
N PRO A 152 -18.12 -7.54 -23.15
CA PRO A 152 -19.43 -7.07 -23.58
C PRO A 152 -20.35 -6.98 -22.39
N ASN A 153 -20.81 -5.78 -22.11
CA ASN A 153 -21.68 -5.49 -20.98
C ASN A 153 -22.99 -6.24 -21.19
N GLU A 154 -23.25 -7.29 -20.41
CA GLU A 154 -24.49 -8.07 -20.51
C GLU A 154 -25.71 -7.28 -19.99
N THR A 155 -25.50 -6.08 -19.43
CA THR A 155 -26.57 -5.24 -18.91
C THR A 155 -26.72 -3.99 -19.79
N ALA A 156 -27.91 -3.81 -20.34
CA ALA A 156 -28.29 -2.66 -21.16
C ALA A 156 -28.31 -1.31 -20.41
N ASP A 157 -27.88 -1.28 -19.16
CA ASP A 157 -28.06 -0.17 -18.22
C ASP A 157 -26.81 0.71 -18.01
N GLY A 158 -25.77 0.56 -18.83
CA GLY A 158 -24.54 1.36 -18.75
C GLY A 158 -23.39 0.66 -18.03
N PRO A 159 -22.23 1.33 -17.85
CA PRO A 159 -21.09 0.76 -17.15
C PRO A 159 -21.48 0.43 -15.70
N GLY A 160 -21.25 -0.82 -15.30
CA GLY A 160 -21.49 -1.25 -13.92
C GLY A 160 -20.53 -0.56 -12.94
N ASP A 161 -20.95 -0.39 -11.71
CA ASP A 161 -20.06 0.07 -10.64
C ASP A 161 -19.13 -1.06 -10.21
N VAL A 162 -17.84 -0.73 -10.03
CA VAL A 162 -16.86 -1.60 -9.36
C VAL A 162 -16.70 -1.13 -7.93
N GLU A 163 -16.79 -2.07 -7.01
CA GLU A 163 -16.49 -1.83 -5.60
C GLU A 163 -15.36 -2.77 -5.16
N LEU A 164 -14.32 -2.19 -4.57
CA LEU A 164 -13.22 -2.91 -3.96
C LEU A 164 -13.24 -2.65 -2.46
N GLU A 165 -13.29 -3.71 -1.67
CA GLU A 165 -13.22 -3.64 -0.23
C GLU A 165 -12.09 -4.53 0.27
N MET A 166 -11.28 -4.02 1.20
CA MET A 166 -10.14 -4.75 1.73
C MET A 166 -9.94 -4.50 3.22
N VAL A 167 -9.68 -5.58 3.93
CA VAL A 167 -9.18 -5.61 5.31
C VAL A 167 -8.04 -6.62 5.35
N GLN A 168 -6.99 -6.36 6.14
CA GLN A 168 -5.85 -7.26 6.20
C GLN A 168 -5.31 -7.37 7.62
N ASP A 169 -4.96 -8.60 8.01
CA ASP A 169 -4.25 -8.91 9.24
C ASP A 169 -2.93 -9.61 8.91
N SER A 170 -1.86 -9.18 9.57
CA SER A 170 -0.54 -9.79 9.40
C SER A 170 0.13 -10.04 10.73
N ILE A 171 0.80 -11.18 10.85
CA ILE A 171 1.58 -11.57 12.03
C ILE A 171 3.00 -11.86 11.57
N GLU A 172 3.96 -11.33 12.31
CA GLU A 172 5.39 -11.57 12.10
C GLU A 172 6.06 -12.04 13.38
N LEU A 173 6.97 -13.01 13.25
CA LEU A 173 7.85 -13.46 14.32
C LEU A 173 9.29 -13.41 13.83
N THR A 174 10.11 -12.61 14.50
CA THR A 174 11.53 -12.46 14.17
C THR A 174 12.40 -12.98 15.31
N PHE A 175 13.43 -13.73 14.96
CA PHE A 175 14.50 -14.16 15.87
C PHE A 175 15.82 -13.51 15.46
N ALA A 176 16.51 -12.89 16.42
CA ALA A 176 17.83 -12.34 16.22
C ALA A 176 18.83 -12.90 17.25
N TYR A 177 20.01 -13.28 16.75
CA TYR A 177 21.14 -13.69 17.58
C TYR A 177 22.35 -12.79 17.28
N LYS A 178 22.88 -12.17 18.34
CA LYS A 178 24.08 -11.31 18.27
C LYS A 178 25.32 -12.14 18.64
N LEU A 179 26.24 -12.22 17.71
CA LEU A 179 27.57 -12.85 17.87
C LEU A 179 28.51 -11.97 18.67
#